data_9fd77b74cc53b0c31bdc15522ef2fc03
#
_entry.id   9fd77b74cc53b0c31bdc15522ef2fc03
#
_cell.length_a   1.000
_cell.length_b   1.000
_cell.length_c   1.000
_cell.angle_alpha   90.00
_cell.angle_beta   90.00
_cell.angle_gamma   90.00
#
_symmetry.space_group_name_H-M   'P 1'
#
loop_
_entity.id
_entity.type
_entity.pdbx_description
1 polymer ?
#
loop_
_entity_poly.entity_id
_entity_poly.type
_entity_poly.pdbx_seq_one_letter_code
_entity_poly.pdbx_strand_id
1 'polypeptide(L)'
;MKMNMKKITKSIRCVITTLVVIMTILIGSMYVNYVKADAAENIEIFNARVMSKAIDADCEEIIFISKKDLSKTVADKINKMNGIDLSEKMNGSIKLFKIDNSYYIVSMNNAIMSISDGDFIFSYYKELKSIKFNNFDTRYVTNMKYMFAESGKLKELDLSGFNTSKVTDMSRMFQGCSSLEKVNISSFNTKNVTSMYGMFDGCNALKNIDVKGFDTRNVTNMGTMFLRCNALENINVKGFDTRNVTEMNYMFSGCELLTGIDVSSFNTSKTTSVVGMFYGCTSLKSIDVSNFDTRNIQYMTAMFADCSSLTQIDVSNFRTPKLITIAGMFNNCSKLRSIDISNFDTSNVETIYRMFDGCKLLTNLKLPKTKITKVDDMEELFNNCSALRSVDLSIFDTKNVKYFDKMFRNCSSLTSLDLTTFTTTNAIKMNNMFEGCIALKSVFVKNFDTANAQRKDIFKNCYSIVGGEGTKYSGNKDEYARVDGGSSKPGYLRQVGWIKKGAKWSYKNYDGSLKTGWQQINKKWYYFNASGVMQTGWQQ
;
A
#
# COMPACT_ATOMS: atom_id res chain seq x y z
N MET A 1 -23.48 8.98 59.62
CA MET A 1 -22.73 8.63 58.39
C MET A 1 -22.17 9.86 57.64
N LYS A 2 -22.71 11.09 57.78
CA LYS A 2 -22.22 12.31 57.10
C LYS A 2 -20.93 12.94 57.68
N MET A 3 -20.48 12.57 58.89
CA MET A 3 -19.29 13.14 59.53
C MET A 3 -17.96 12.50 59.12
N ASN A 4 -17.98 11.30 58.52
CA ASN A 4 -16.75 10.57 58.10
C ASN A 4 -16.27 10.98 56.70
N MET A 5 -17.17 11.43 55.80
CA MET A 5 -16.80 11.84 54.45
C MET A 5 -15.95 13.13 54.37
N LYS A 6 -16.18 14.09 55.24
CA LYS A 6 -15.37 15.33 55.29
C LYS A 6 -13.93 15.10 55.75
N LYS A 7 -13.71 14.14 56.68
CA LYS A 7 -12.36 13.74 57.09
C LYS A 7 -11.60 12.99 56.01
N ILE A 8 -12.28 12.12 55.28
CA ILE A 8 -11.69 11.34 54.18
C ILE A 8 -11.30 12.30 53.02
N THR A 9 -12.15 13.25 52.65
CA THR A 9 -11.86 14.24 51.58
C THR A 9 -10.70 15.17 51.95
N LYS A 10 -10.56 15.52 53.24
CA LYS A 10 -9.42 16.32 53.73
C LYS A 10 -8.11 15.54 53.70
N SER A 11 -8.11 14.25 54.06
CA SER A 11 -6.95 13.36 53.96
C SER A 11 -6.53 13.12 52.51
N ILE A 12 -7.46 12.88 51.62
CA ILE A 12 -7.17 12.68 50.17
C ILE A 12 -6.60 14.00 49.57
N ARG A 13 -7.13 15.16 49.89
CA ARG A 13 -6.54 16.44 49.44
C ARG A 13 -5.13 16.64 49.98
N CYS A 14 -4.86 16.30 51.24
CA CYS A 14 -3.52 16.41 51.82
C CYS A 14 -2.52 15.47 51.10
N VAL A 15 -2.91 14.22 50.81
CA VAL A 15 -2.09 13.25 50.06
C VAL A 15 -1.81 13.71 48.62
N ILE A 16 -2.81 14.22 47.93
CA ILE A 16 -2.65 14.77 46.57
C ILE A 16 -1.71 15.97 46.57
N THR A 17 -1.90 16.93 47.54
CA THR A 17 -1.01 18.09 47.63
C THR A 17 0.43 17.70 47.96
N THR A 18 0.63 16.71 48.82
CA THR A 18 1.96 16.18 49.14
C THR A 18 2.60 15.49 47.95
N LEU A 19 1.84 14.68 47.18
CA LEU A 19 2.32 14.04 45.94
C LEU A 19 2.69 15.06 44.86
N VAL A 20 1.91 16.13 44.70
CA VAL A 20 2.21 17.22 43.76
C VAL A 20 3.50 17.97 44.16
N VAL A 21 3.68 18.25 45.45
CA VAL A 21 4.91 18.89 45.96
C VAL A 21 6.12 17.95 45.80
N ILE A 22 5.98 16.65 46.06
CA ILE A 22 7.05 15.68 45.85
C ILE A 22 7.40 15.58 44.35
N MET A 23 6.41 15.56 43.46
CA MET A 23 6.62 15.57 42.01
C MET A 23 7.33 16.83 41.54
N THR A 24 6.94 18.02 42.03
CA THR A 24 7.62 19.28 41.67
C THR A 24 9.05 19.34 42.22
N ILE A 25 9.32 18.80 43.40
CA ILE A 25 10.68 18.70 43.95
C ILE A 25 11.51 17.67 43.16
N LEU A 26 10.93 16.52 42.76
CA LEU A 26 11.60 15.51 41.92
C LEU A 26 11.91 16.06 40.51
N ILE A 27 10.96 16.76 39.89
CA ILE A 27 11.18 17.42 38.59
C ILE A 27 12.24 18.52 38.72
N GLY A 28 12.17 19.34 39.78
CA GLY A 28 13.19 20.36 40.08
C GLY A 28 14.59 19.75 40.34
N SER A 29 14.67 18.65 41.10
CA SER A 29 15.95 17.96 41.35
C SER A 29 16.48 17.24 40.10
N MET A 30 15.61 16.68 39.26
CA MET A 30 15.99 16.15 37.95
C MET A 30 16.52 17.25 37.02
N TYR A 31 15.85 18.42 37.01
CA TYR A 31 16.28 19.56 36.22
C TYR A 31 17.62 20.14 36.71
N VAL A 32 17.83 20.26 38.03
CA VAL A 32 19.11 20.70 38.62
C VAL A 32 20.23 19.71 38.38
N ASN A 33 19.96 18.38 38.46
CA ASN A 33 20.96 17.36 38.14
C ASN A 33 21.24 17.31 36.62
N TYR A 34 20.25 17.59 35.78
CA TYR A 34 20.36 17.74 34.35
C TYR A 34 21.27 18.92 34.00
N VAL A 35 21.03 20.10 34.57
CA VAL A 35 21.87 21.31 34.36
C VAL A 35 23.28 21.13 34.93
N LYS A 36 23.47 20.39 36.03
CA LYS A 36 24.80 20.07 36.59
C LYS A 36 25.59 19.08 35.73
N ALA A 37 24.91 18.08 35.10
CA ALA A 37 25.57 17.16 34.18
C ALA A 37 26.05 17.89 32.90
N ASP A 38 25.27 18.86 32.41
CA ASP A 38 25.63 19.68 31.24
C ASP A 38 26.77 20.63 31.50
N ALA A 39 26.87 21.17 32.71
CA ALA A 39 27.99 22.04 33.10
C ALA A 39 29.37 21.32 33.06
N ALA A 40 29.36 19.95 33.11
CA ALA A 40 30.59 19.16 33.05
C ALA A 40 31.12 18.95 31.62
N GLU A 41 30.25 19.05 30.58
CA GLU A 41 30.61 18.76 29.18
C GLU A 41 30.68 20.01 28.28
N ASN A 42 30.41 21.22 28.79
CA ASN A 42 30.42 22.49 28.04
C ASN A 42 29.64 22.38 26.71
N ILE A 43 28.35 22.02 26.79
CA ILE A 43 27.45 21.92 25.63
C ILE A 43 26.71 23.25 25.44
N GLU A 44 26.66 23.74 24.21
CA GLU A 44 25.90 24.93 23.83
C GLU A 44 24.87 24.64 22.76
N ILE A 45 23.64 25.12 22.98
CA ILE A 45 22.55 25.03 22.02
C ILE A 45 22.60 26.20 21.06
N PHE A 46 22.41 25.93 19.76
CA PHE A 46 22.34 26.97 18.75
C PHE A 46 20.94 27.07 18.11
N ASN A 47 20.69 28.25 17.53
CA ASN A 47 19.41 28.56 16.90
C ASN A 47 19.34 28.00 15.48
N ALA A 48 18.75 26.81 15.34
CA ALA A 48 18.58 26.13 14.07
C ALA A 48 17.77 26.93 13.03
N ARG A 49 16.80 27.77 13.49
CA ARG A 49 15.99 28.61 12.59
C ARG A 49 16.81 29.76 11.99
N VAL A 50 17.74 30.33 12.74
CA VAL A 50 18.66 31.35 12.20
C VAL A 50 19.58 30.70 11.17
N MET A 51 20.11 29.51 11.49
CA MET A 51 20.96 28.74 10.57
C MET A 51 20.25 28.45 9.26
N SER A 52 19.06 27.88 9.31
CA SER A 52 18.30 27.49 8.10
C SER A 52 17.92 28.66 7.20
N LYS A 53 17.75 29.86 7.75
CA LYS A 53 17.50 31.08 6.98
C LYS A 53 18.77 31.70 6.39
N ALA A 54 19.90 31.42 7.00
CA ALA A 54 21.21 32.03 6.64
C ALA A 54 22.02 31.17 5.66
N ILE A 55 21.66 29.88 5.51
CA ILE A 55 22.28 28.97 4.52
C ILE A 55 21.50 29.06 3.22
N ASP A 56 22.18 29.39 2.13
CA ASP A 56 21.57 29.52 0.81
C ASP A 56 21.22 28.13 0.20
N ALA A 57 20.31 28.12 -0.74
CA ALA A 57 19.85 26.90 -1.40
C ALA A 57 20.92 26.20 -2.27
N ASP A 58 21.96 26.93 -2.66
CA ASP A 58 23.14 26.46 -3.41
C ASP A 58 24.26 25.88 -2.53
N CYS A 59 23.99 25.72 -1.23
CA CYS A 59 24.90 25.10 -0.28
C CYS A 59 25.29 23.68 -0.72
N GLU A 60 26.59 23.44 -0.87
CA GLU A 60 27.13 22.12 -1.23
C GLU A 60 27.65 21.33 -0.03
N GLU A 61 28.10 22.03 1.02
CA GLU A 61 28.67 21.38 2.20
C GLU A 61 28.35 22.16 3.49
N ILE A 62 28.01 21.41 4.56
CA ILE A 62 27.82 21.94 5.91
C ILE A 62 28.80 21.24 6.85
N ILE A 63 29.57 22.03 7.63
CA ILE A 63 30.62 21.53 8.52
C ILE A 63 30.42 22.08 9.92
N PHE A 64 30.19 21.21 10.89
CA PHE A 64 30.21 21.52 12.32
C PHE A 64 31.61 21.27 12.86
N ILE A 65 32.23 22.25 13.48
CA ILE A 65 33.63 22.16 13.91
C ILE A 65 33.95 23.10 15.08
N SER A 66 34.85 22.69 15.98
CA SER A 66 35.41 23.57 16.98
C SER A 66 36.46 24.51 16.36
N LYS A 67 36.60 25.73 16.90
CA LYS A 67 37.60 26.70 16.44
C LYS A 67 39.02 26.12 16.48
N LYS A 68 39.36 25.34 17.50
CA LYS A 68 40.69 24.71 17.68
C LYS A 68 41.01 23.67 16.58
N ASP A 69 39.98 23.08 15.95
CA ASP A 69 40.13 21.99 14.98
C ASP A 69 40.11 22.51 13.52
N LEU A 70 40.00 23.84 13.33
CA LEU A 70 40.04 24.45 12.00
C LEU A 70 41.43 24.29 11.37
N SER A 71 41.47 23.98 10.09
CA SER A 71 42.71 24.06 9.32
C SER A 71 43.21 25.52 9.28
N LYS A 72 44.55 25.73 9.20
CA LYS A 72 45.15 27.06 9.13
C LYS A 72 44.50 27.92 8.03
N THR A 73 44.31 27.38 6.85
CA THR A 73 43.71 28.09 5.71
C THR A 73 42.31 28.59 5.99
N VAL A 74 41.47 27.74 6.62
CA VAL A 74 40.08 28.08 6.98
C VAL A 74 40.06 29.09 8.12
N ALA A 75 40.90 28.90 9.15
CA ALA A 75 41.04 29.83 10.27
C ALA A 75 41.43 31.24 9.80
N ASP A 76 42.40 31.36 8.87
CA ASP A 76 42.87 32.65 8.31
C ASP A 76 41.74 33.37 7.53
N LYS A 77 40.88 32.61 6.81
CA LYS A 77 39.70 33.18 6.13
C LYS A 77 38.65 33.65 7.15
N ILE A 78 38.27 32.82 8.10
CA ILE A 78 37.24 33.10 9.13
C ILE A 78 37.63 34.30 10.00
N ASN A 79 38.91 34.45 10.38
CA ASN A 79 39.39 35.57 11.20
C ASN A 79 39.23 36.94 10.52
N LYS A 80 39.04 36.96 9.19
CA LYS A 80 38.80 38.19 8.40
C LYS A 80 37.31 38.44 8.13
N MET A 81 36.42 37.57 8.62
CA MET A 81 34.98 37.61 8.35
C MET A 81 34.19 37.93 9.63
N ASN A 82 33.06 38.61 9.44
CA ASN A 82 32.09 38.79 10.50
C ASN A 82 31.00 37.71 10.35
N GLY A 83 31.16 36.59 11.07
CA GLY A 83 30.19 35.46 11.00
C GLY A 83 28.83 35.78 11.61
N ILE A 84 27.79 35.11 11.14
CA ILE A 84 26.44 35.23 11.71
C ILE A 84 26.40 34.50 13.04
N ASP A 85 25.92 35.16 14.10
CA ASP A 85 25.78 34.57 15.43
C ASP A 85 24.58 33.59 15.43
N LEU A 86 24.86 32.31 15.69
CA LEU A 86 23.87 31.24 15.84
C LEU A 86 23.64 30.89 17.31
N SER A 87 24.41 31.41 18.26
CA SER A 87 24.25 31.07 19.67
C SER A 87 22.87 31.48 20.18
N GLU A 88 22.22 30.59 20.93
CA GLU A 88 20.89 30.88 21.50
C GLU A 88 20.92 32.12 22.42
N LYS A 89 22.04 32.34 23.09
CA LYS A 89 22.26 33.47 23.97
C LYS A 89 22.75 34.75 23.26
N MET A 90 22.91 34.74 21.95
CA MET A 90 23.42 35.85 21.13
C MET A 90 24.75 36.40 21.64
N ASN A 91 25.65 35.54 22.09
CA ASN A 91 26.94 35.91 22.70
C ASN A 91 28.14 35.60 21.80
N GLY A 92 27.90 35.19 20.55
CA GLY A 92 28.90 34.88 19.55
C GLY A 92 29.68 33.58 19.80
N SER A 93 29.21 32.71 20.71
CA SER A 93 29.88 31.44 21.02
C SER A 93 29.77 30.42 19.89
N ILE A 94 28.76 30.52 19.05
CA ILE A 94 28.58 29.69 17.85
C ILE A 94 28.32 30.63 16.66
N LYS A 95 29.14 30.55 15.62
CA LYS A 95 29.02 31.39 14.44
C LYS A 95 28.98 30.60 13.14
N LEU A 96 28.24 31.13 12.17
CA LEU A 96 28.12 30.62 10.79
C LEU A 96 29.01 31.47 9.87
N PHE A 97 29.81 30.80 9.05
CA PHE A 97 30.65 31.42 8.04
C PHE A 97 30.41 30.73 6.69
N LYS A 98 30.25 31.53 5.61
CA LYS A 98 30.22 31.02 4.23
C LYS A 98 31.60 31.17 3.61
N ILE A 99 32.18 30.07 3.13
CA ILE A 99 33.43 30.06 2.36
C ILE A 99 33.15 29.27 1.08
N ASP A 100 33.16 29.96 -0.04
CA ASP A 100 32.73 29.40 -1.32
C ASP A 100 31.29 28.82 -1.22
N ASN A 101 31.06 27.56 -1.60
CA ASN A 101 29.75 26.87 -1.45
C ASN A 101 29.67 26.05 -0.16
N SER A 102 30.61 26.24 0.78
CA SER A 102 30.64 25.52 2.07
C SER A 102 30.27 26.43 3.22
N TYR A 103 29.49 25.88 4.17
CA TYR A 103 29.08 26.59 5.37
C TYR A 103 29.71 25.94 6.60
N TYR A 104 30.46 26.76 7.37
CA TYR A 104 31.12 26.36 8.60
C TYR A 104 30.33 26.85 9.80
N ILE A 105 29.82 25.94 10.61
CA ILE A 105 29.22 26.23 11.91
C ILE A 105 30.30 25.98 12.95
N VAL A 106 30.84 27.07 13.50
CA VAL A 106 32.06 27.07 14.34
C VAL A 106 31.69 27.35 15.78
N SER A 107 32.04 26.43 16.69
CA SER A 107 32.06 26.70 18.12
C SER A 107 33.32 27.52 18.45
N MET A 108 33.13 28.80 18.81
CA MET A 108 34.22 29.78 19.05
C MET A 108 34.90 29.55 20.39
N ASN A 109 34.20 28.95 21.36
CA ASN A 109 34.73 28.62 22.70
C ASN A 109 35.02 27.13 22.86
N ASN A 110 34.96 26.35 21.74
CA ASN A 110 35.19 24.91 21.69
C ASN A 110 34.14 24.07 22.48
N ALA A 111 33.00 24.63 22.81
CA ALA A 111 31.86 23.86 23.34
C ALA A 111 31.33 22.86 22.29
N ILE A 112 30.72 21.78 22.75
CA ILE A 112 30.00 20.86 21.89
C ILE A 112 28.67 21.55 21.46
N MET A 113 28.41 21.61 20.16
CA MET A 113 27.20 22.22 19.62
C MET A 113 26.05 21.25 19.66
N SER A 114 24.88 21.71 20.06
CA SER A 114 23.66 20.93 20.09
C SER A 114 22.43 21.70 19.63
N ILE A 115 21.36 21.00 19.39
CA ILE A 115 20.03 21.55 19.08
C ILE A 115 18.97 20.93 19.98
N SER A 116 17.86 21.64 20.20
CA SER A 116 16.71 21.14 20.95
C SER A 116 15.70 20.41 20.07
N ASP A 117 15.60 20.79 18.78
CA ASP A 117 14.66 20.24 17.80
C ASP A 117 15.37 20.05 16.46
N GLY A 118 15.24 18.86 15.87
CA GLY A 118 15.83 18.48 14.60
C GLY A 118 14.87 18.59 13.40
N ASP A 119 13.66 19.09 13.61
CA ASP A 119 12.63 19.17 12.55
C ASP A 119 13.09 20.09 11.41
N PHE A 120 13.14 19.57 10.19
CA PHE A 120 13.54 20.25 8.95
C PHE A 120 14.95 20.89 8.93
N ILE A 121 15.81 20.66 9.88
CA ILE A 121 17.05 21.46 10.07
C ILE A 121 18.01 21.42 8.88
N PHE A 122 18.11 20.28 8.17
CA PHE A 122 18.96 20.09 6.98
C PHE A 122 18.13 19.75 5.75
N SER A 123 16.86 20.14 5.72
CA SER A 123 15.95 19.81 4.62
C SER A 123 16.01 20.84 3.49
N TYR A 124 15.64 20.36 2.27
CA TYR A 124 15.51 21.19 1.07
C TYR A 124 16.80 21.83 0.53
N TYR A 125 17.96 21.44 1.02
CA TYR A 125 19.23 21.86 0.41
C TYR A 125 19.53 20.97 -0.81
N LYS A 126 18.98 21.36 -1.96
CA LYS A 126 19.01 20.56 -3.19
C LYS A 126 20.42 20.28 -3.73
N GLU A 127 21.37 21.20 -3.47
CA GLU A 127 22.75 21.08 -3.92
C GLU A 127 23.67 20.44 -2.89
N LEU A 128 23.19 20.15 -1.68
CA LEU A 128 23.97 19.62 -0.58
C LEU A 128 24.53 18.23 -0.89
N LYS A 129 25.87 18.14 -0.90
CA LYS A 129 26.64 16.94 -1.21
C LYS A 129 27.16 16.24 0.05
N SER A 130 27.48 17.01 1.10
CA SER A 130 28.00 16.44 2.35
C SER A 130 27.64 17.27 3.59
N ILE A 131 27.54 16.58 4.74
CA ILE A 131 27.48 17.21 6.07
C ILE A 131 28.50 16.52 6.96
N LYS A 132 29.30 17.31 7.68
CA LYS A 132 30.30 16.82 8.65
C LYS A 132 29.92 17.23 10.06
N PHE A 133 29.67 16.25 10.93
CA PHE A 133 29.24 16.42 12.33
C PHE A 133 30.43 16.26 13.30
N ASN A 134 31.55 17.02 13.12
CA ASN A 134 32.76 16.84 13.93
C ASN A 134 32.62 17.31 15.38
N ASN A 135 31.64 18.16 15.67
CA ASN A 135 31.43 18.72 17.01
C ASN A 135 29.94 18.99 17.25
N PHE A 136 29.10 17.95 17.08
CA PHE A 136 27.67 18.07 17.12
C PHE A 136 27.05 16.93 17.93
N ASP A 137 26.16 17.25 18.88
CA ASP A 137 25.52 16.31 19.77
C ASP A 137 23.99 16.40 19.66
N THR A 138 23.31 15.28 19.64
CA THR A 138 21.85 15.18 19.50
C THR A 138 21.15 14.64 20.74
N ARG A 139 21.85 14.54 21.89
CA ARG A 139 21.30 13.95 23.14
C ARG A 139 20.02 14.62 23.67
N TYR A 140 19.72 15.84 23.24
CA TYR A 140 18.53 16.59 23.64
C TYR A 140 17.43 16.59 22.61
N VAL A 141 17.70 16.08 21.42
CA VAL A 141 16.74 16.05 20.31
C VAL A 141 15.64 15.02 20.57
N THR A 142 14.40 15.47 20.53
CA THR A 142 13.23 14.64 20.69
C THR A 142 12.46 14.39 19.39
N ASN A 143 12.72 15.20 18.36
CA ASN A 143 12.05 15.16 17.06
C ASN A 143 13.10 15.29 15.95
N MET A 144 13.15 14.32 15.03
CA MET A 144 14.01 14.30 13.84
C MET A 144 13.22 14.23 12.53
N LYS A 145 11.96 14.63 12.60
CA LYS A 145 11.06 14.62 11.45
C LYS A 145 11.60 15.51 10.33
N TYR A 146 11.62 15.01 9.08
CA TYR A 146 12.14 15.72 7.90
C TYR A 146 13.60 16.23 8.00
N MET A 147 14.40 15.76 8.95
CA MET A 147 15.69 16.36 9.28
C MET A 147 16.60 16.57 8.06
N PHE A 148 16.63 15.63 7.11
CA PHE A 148 17.43 15.69 5.87
C PHE A 148 16.56 15.65 4.60
N ALA A 149 15.24 15.86 4.73
CA ALA A 149 14.33 15.67 3.62
C ALA A 149 14.68 16.55 2.41
N GLU A 150 14.48 16.00 1.20
CA GLU A 150 14.70 16.69 -0.09
C GLU A 150 16.15 17.15 -0.35
N SER A 151 17.13 16.59 0.37
CA SER A 151 18.57 16.81 0.11
C SER A 151 19.05 15.81 -0.95
N GLY A 152 18.56 15.99 -2.18
CA GLY A 152 18.64 15.01 -3.26
C GLY A 152 20.04 14.71 -3.81
N LYS A 153 21.06 15.54 -3.55
CA LYS A 153 22.47 15.29 -3.97
C LYS A 153 23.35 14.68 -2.88
N LEU A 154 22.81 14.48 -1.68
CA LEU A 154 23.53 13.86 -0.58
C LEU A 154 23.75 12.37 -0.89
N LYS A 155 25.01 11.94 -1.01
CA LYS A 155 25.36 10.55 -1.38
C LYS A 155 25.67 9.67 -0.19
N GLU A 156 26.37 10.20 0.78
CA GLU A 156 26.76 9.51 2.00
C GLU A 156 26.48 10.37 3.22
N LEU A 157 26.06 9.75 4.31
CA LEU A 157 25.79 10.44 5.56
C LEU A 157 26.20 9.56 6.75
N ASP A 158 27.14 10.08 7.56
CA ASP A 158 27.56 9.41 8.78
C ASP A 158 26.87 10.03 10.00
N LEU A 159 25.98 9.28 10.62
CA LEU A 159 25.24 9.65 11.83
C LEU A 159 25.65 8.79 13.03
N SER A 160 26.81 8.10 12.97
CA SER A 160 27.29 7.23 14.06
C SER A 160 27.52 7.97 15.38
N GLY A 161 27.68 9.30 15.34
CA GLY A 161 27.77 10.16 16.53
C GLY A 161 26.42 10.60 17.10
N PHE A 162 25.29 10.26 16.46
CA PHE A 162 23.98 10.74 16.90
C PHE A 162 23.45 9.93 18.10
N ASN A 163 23.06 10.61 19.16
CA ASN A 163 22.31 10.05 20.26
C ASN A 163 20.80 10.27 20.03
N THR A 164 20.09 9.22 19.68
CA THR A 164 18.65 9.28 19.40
C THR A 164 17.78 8.74 20.53
N SER A 165 18.34 8.54 21.73
CA SER A 165 17.66 7.90 22.85
C SER A 165 16.39 8.63 23.34
N LYS A 166 16.25 9.94 23.05
CA LYS A 166 15.08 10.75 23.39
C LYS A 166 14.13 10.98 22.20
N VAL A 167 14.51 10.55 21.00
CA VAL A 167 13.71 10.80 19.79
C VAL A 167 12.44 9.98 19.79
N THR A 168 11.32 10.63 19.53
CA THR A 168 9.98 10.02 19.45
C THR A 168 9.41 10.01 18.04
N ASP A 169 9.86 10.88 17.14
CA ASP A 169 9.43 10.97 15.75
C ASP A 169 10.62 11.04 14.79
N MET A 170 10.70 10.04 13.88
CA MET A 170 11.69 9.98 12.80
C MET A 170 10.99 10.00 11.42
N SER A 171 9.75 10.48 11.38
CA SER A 171 8.97 10.50 10.14
C SER A 171 9.68 11.32 9.08
N ARG A 172 9.79 10.73 7.87
CA ARG A 172 10.35 11.39 6.68
C ARG A 172 11.76 11.95 6.85
N MET A 173 12.54 11.41 7.79
CA MET A 173 13.87 11.92 8.14
C MET A 173 14.79 12.03 6.92
N PHE A 174 14.72 11.09 5.97
CA PHE A 174 15.52 11.07 4.74
C PHE A 174 14.65 11.11 3.48
N GLN A 175 13.39 11.58 3.59
CA GLN A 175 12.50 11.63 2.42
C GLN A 175 13.15 12.41 1.27
N GLY A 176 13.11 11.85 0.05
CA GLY A 176 13.63 12.53 -1.14
C GLY A 176 15.14 12.67 -1.22
N CYS A 177 15.92 12.01 -0.35
CA CYS A 177 17.37 11.89 -0.50
C CYS A 177 17.71 10.94 -1.66
N SER A 178 17.38 11.34 -2.89
CA SER A 178 17.34 10.45 -4.06
C SER A 178 18.72 9.91 -4.48
N SER A 179 19.81 10.59 -4.15
CA SER A 179 21.18 10.14 -4.42
C SER A 179 21.85 9.42 -3.25
N LEU A 180 21.15 9.23 -2.11
CA LEU A 180 21.74 8.65 -0.91
C LEU A 180 22.05 7.16 -1.15
N GLU A 181 23.32 6.84 -1.27
CA GLU A 181 23.83 5.47 -1.50
C GLU A 181 24.16 4.77 -0.18
N LYS A 182 24.60 5.54 0.83
CA LYS A 182 25.03 5.06 2.13
C LYS A 182 24.57 5.97 3.27
N VAL A 183 24.02 5.39 4.33
CA VAL A 183 23.79 6.09 5.60
C VAL A 183 24.24 5.22 6.76
N ASN A 184 25.06 5.77 7.65
CA ASN A 184 25.49 5.09 8.89
C ASN A 184 24.60 5.53 10.05
N ILE A 185 23.70 4.65 10.45
CA ILE A 185 22.74 4.83 11.56
C ILE A 185 22.98 3.81 12.68
N SER A 186 24.21 3.29 12.80
CA SER A 186 24.56 2.22 13.74
C SER A 186 24.37 2.59 15.21
N SER A 187 24.39 3.89 15.54
CA SER A 187 24.15 4.43 16.89
C SER A 187 22.68 4.65 17.24
N PHE A 188 21.76 4.47 16.29
CA PHE A 188 20.35 4.82 16.51
C PHE A 188 19.71 3.94 17.59
N ASN A 189 19.23 4.59 18.63
CA ASN A 189 18.36 4.00 19.65
C ASN A 189 16.93 4.42 19.38
N THR A 190 16.14 3.51 18.84
CA THR A 190 14.75 3.78 18.40
C THR A 190 13.70 3.37 19.43
N LYS A 191 14.11 3.01 20.65
CA LYS A 191 13.23 2.51 21.72
C LYS A 191 12.01 3.41 21.99
N ASN A 192 12.18 4.74 21.88
CA ASN A 192 11.12 5.71 22.17
C ASN A 192 10.37 6.19 20.91
N VAL A 193 10.77 5.72 19.72
CA VAL A 193 10.17 6.15 18.47
C VAL A 193 8.77 5.57 18.29
N THR A 194 7.81 6.43 18.00
CA THR A 194 6.40 6.08 17.77
C THR A 194 5.99 6.14 16.30
N SER A 195 6.73 6.89 15.47
CA SER A 195 6.49 7.01 14.03
C SER A 195 7.77 6.93 13.23
N MET A 196 7.76 6.04 12.21
CA MET A 196 8.79 5.93 11.18
C MET A 196 8.19 6.13 9.78
N TYR A 197 7.05 6.84 9.72
CA TYR A 197 6.34 7.09 8.46
C TYR A 197 7.26 7.76 7.43
N GLY A 198 7.43 7.12 6.26
CA GLY A 198 8.22 7.64 5.15
C GLY A 198 9.70 7.91 5.44
N MET A 199 10.29 7.26 6.47
CA MET A 199 11.65 7.58 6.93
C MET A 199 12.68 7.59 5.80
N PHE A 200 12.57 6.68 4.83
CA PHE A 200 13.45 6.55 3.66
C PHE A 200 12.71 6.70 2.32
N ASP A 201 11.50 7.31 2.33
CA ASP A 201 10.71 7.51 1.10
C ASP A 201 11.52 8.26 0.04
N GLY A 202 11.65 7.68 -1.15
CA GLY A 202 12.38 8.31 -2.27
C GLY A 202 13.91 8.27 -2.15
N CYS A 203 14.47 7.41 -1.28
CA CYS A 203 15.93 7.14 -1.27
C CYS A 203 16.27 6.18 -2.43
N ASN A 204 16.15 6.68 -3.66
CA ASN A 204 16.16 5.85 -4.87
C ASN A 204 17.50 5.14 -5.11
N ALA A 205 18.64 5.71 -4.65
CA ALA A 205 19.96 5.14 -4.84
C ALA A 205 20.40 4.20 -3.70
N LEU A 206 19.60 4.06 -2.64
CA LEU A 206 19.96 3.29 -1.45
C LEU A 206 19.87 1.78 -1.73
N LYS A 207 21.05 1.14 -1.86
CA LYS A 207 21.14 -0.30 -2.19
C LYS A 207 20.94 -1.21 -1.00
N ASN A 208 21.43 -0.80 0.15
CA ASN A 208 21.37 -1.55 1.40
C ASN A 208 21.23 -0.59 2.57
N ILE A 209 20.54 -1.04 3.61
CA ILE A 209 20.46 -0.31 4.88
C ILE A 209 20.45 -1.28 6.06
N ASP A 210 21.22 -1.00 7.09
CA ASP A 210 21.22 -1.78 8.32
C ASP A 210 20.23 -1.18 9.33
N VAL A 211 19.06 -1.81 9.42
CA VAL A 211 17.99 -1.50 10.38
C VAL A 211 17.84 -2.58 11.44
N LYS A 212 18.79 -3.53 11.51
CA LYS A 212 18.74 -4.69 12.44
C LYS A 212 18.64 -4.26 13.90
N GLY A 213 19.24 -3.11 14.26
CA GLY A 213 19.22 -2.55 15.62
C GLY A 213 17.96 -1.77 15.98
N PHE A 214 17.01 -1.62 15.07
CA PHE A 214 15.81 -0.83 15.34
C PHE A 214 14.87 -1.56 16.33
N ASP A 215 14.61 -0.93 17.46
CA ASP A 215 13.56 -1.32 18.38
C ASP A 215 12.26 -0.65 17.96
N THR A 216 11.34 -1.43 17.38
CA THR A 216 10.10 -0.92 16.79
C THR A 216 8.86 -1.19 17.64
N ARG A 217 9.03 -1.71 18.88
CA ARG A 217 7.90 -2.10 19.73
C ARG A 217 6.89 -1.00 20.04
N ASN A 218 7.31 0.27 19.99
CA ASN A 218 6.46 1.44 20.24
C ASN A 218 5.97 2.12 18.97
N VAL A 219 6.41 1.65 17.79
CA VAL A 219 6.02 2.24 16.51
C VAL A 219 4.58 1.86 16.17
N THR A 220 3.78 2.87 15.82
CA THR A 220 2.37 2.71 15.42
C THR A 220 2.14 2.93 13.93
N ASN A 221 3.03 3.64 13.25
CA ASN A 221 2.93 3.93 11.82
C ASN A 221 4.27 3.67 11.10
N MET A 222 4.27 2.73 10.14
CA MET A 222 5.37 2.40 9.25
C MET A 222 5.01 2.63 7.77
N GLY A 223 3.92 3.34 7.50
CA GLY A 223 3.50 3.62 6.13
C GLY A 223 4.62 4.30 5.34
N THR A 224 4.76 3.95 4.08
CA THR A 224 5.74 4.52 3.13
C THR A 224 7.21 4.50 3.58
N MET A 225 7.58 3.70 4.62
CA MET A 225 8.91 3.77 5.24
C MET A 225 10.05 3.60 4.23
N PHE A 226 9.89 2.72 3.23
CA PHE A 226 10.84 2.46 2.15
C PHE A 226 10.22 2.67 0.76
N LEU A 227 9.20 3.55 0.67
CA LEU A 227 8.56 3.87 -0.61
C LEU A 227 9.60 4.39 -1.60
N ARG A 228 9.61 3.84 -2.83
CA ARG A 228 10.54 4.23 -3.91
C ARG A 228 12.03 4.10 -3.56
N CYS A 229 12.39 3.15 -2.69
CA CYS A 229 13.78 2.74 -2.57
C CYS A 229 14.14 1.78 -3.74
N ASN A 230 14.17 2.33 -4.96
CA ASN A 230 14.23 1.54 -6.20
C ASN A 230 15.47 0.65 -6.29
N ALA A 231 16.62 1.13 -5.79
CA ALA A 231 17.88 0.40 -5.79
C ALA A 231 18.03 -0.62 -4.64
N LEU A 232 17.04 -0.71 -3.72
CA LEU A 232 17.15 -1.57 -2.55
C LEU A 232 17.09 -3.04 -2.95
N GLU A 233 18.24 -3.72 -2.86
CA GLU A 233 18.39 -5.14 -3.25
C GLU A 233 18.01 -6.08 -2.11
N ASN A 234 18.39 -5.71 -0.88
CA ASN A 234 18.18 -6.52 0.32
C ASN A 234 17.89 -5.62 1.53
N ILE A 235 17.04 -6.12 2.42
CA ILE A 235 16.79 -5.49 3.71
C ILE A 235 16.48 -6.54 4.77
N ASN A 236 17.05 -6.38 5.97
CA ASN A 236 16.77 -7.26 7.10
C ASN A 236 15.81 -6.57 8.09
N VAL A 237 14.53 -6.93 8.01
CA VAL A 237 13.46 -6.44 8.90
C VAL A 237 13.01 -7.49 9.92
N LYS A 238 13.75 -8.61 10.04
CA LYS A 238 13.40 -9.73 10.95
C LYS A 238 13.31 -9.32 12.44
N GLY A 239 13.98 -8.23 12.83
CA GLY A 239 13.90 -7.67 14.18
C GLY A 239 12.71 -6.74 14.42
N PHE A 240 11.92 -6.42 13.40
CA PHE A 240 10.80 -5.48 13.56
C PHE A 240 9.66 -6.10 14.35
N ASP A 241 9.34 -5.49 15.47
CA ASP A 241 8.15 -5.78 16.26
C ASP A 241 7.00 -4.87 15.80
N THR A 242 6.06 -5.43 15.07
CA THR A 242 4.97 -4.67 14.46
C THR A 242 3.63 -4.81 15.20
N ARG A 243 3.64 -5.39 16.42
CA ARG A 243 2.41 -5.65 17.20
C ARG A 243 1.54 -4.41 17.48
N ASN A 244 2.12 -3.22 17.42
CA ASN A 244 1.43 -1.95 17.64
C ASN A 244 1.17 -1.16 16.35
N VAL A 245 1.63 -1.66 15.21
CA VAL A 245 1.49 -0.96 13.91
C VAL A 245 0.07 -1.13 13.37
N THR A 246 -0.57 0.00 13.10
CA THR A 246 -1.93 0.05 12.54
C THR A 246 -1.96 0.25 11.04
N GLU A 247 -0.91 0.87 10.46
CA GLU A 247 -0.81 1.19 9.04
C GLU A 247 0.56 0.82 8.47
N MET A 248 0.55 0.05 7.38
CA MET A 248 1.74 -0.36 6.62
C MET A 248 1.59 -0.02 5.12
N ASN A 249 0.76 0.99 4.81
CA ASN A 249 0.49 1.36 3.43
C ASN A 249 1.77 1.75 2.70
N TYR A 250 1.99 1.17 1.51
CA TYR A 250 3.13 1.46 0.64
C TYR A 250 4.51 1.26 1.29
N MET A 251 4.62 0.44 2.36
CA MET A 251 5.86 0.33 3.15
C MET A 251 7.09 -0.03 2.30
N PHE A 252 6.95 -0.90 1.31
CA PHE A 252 8.00 -1.32 0.38
C PHE A 252 7.65 -1.04 -1.08
N SER A 253 6.67 -0.16 -1.31
CA SER A 253 6.22 0.14 -2.68
C SER A 253 7.36 0.75 -3.51
N GLY A 254 7.54 0.25 -4.75
CA GLY A 254 8.60 0.69 -5.64
C GLY A 254 10.01 0.25 -5.25
N CYS A 255 10.17 -0.75 -4.38
CA CYS A 255 11.45 -1.42 -4.16
C CYS A 255 11.71 -2.39 -5.34
N GLU A 256 12.04 -1.83 -6.50
CA GLU A 256 12.06 -2.55 -7.78
C GLU A 256 13.09 -3.69 -7.84
N LEU A 257 14.24 -3.54 -7.18
CA LEU A 257 15.32 -4.53 -7.16
C LEU A 257 15.21 -5.56 -6.03
N LEU A 258 14.22 -5.42 -5.13
CA LEU A 258 14.03 -6.32 -4.01
C LEU A 258 13.58 -7.71 -4.50
N THR A 259 14.44 -8.72 -4.37
CA THR A 259 14.18 -10.07 -4.88
C THR A 259 13.44 -10.98 -3.90
N GLY A 260 13.48 -10.66 -2.61
CA GLY A 260 12.80 -11.34 -1.51
C GLY A 260 12.94 -10.54 -0.22
N ILE A 261 12.05 -10.79 0.72
CA ILE A 261 12.06 -10.15 2.05
C ILE A 261 11.50 -11.12 3.09
N ASP A 262 12.14 -11.18 4.26
CA ASP A 262 11.66 -11.96 5.40
C ASP A 262 10.78 -11.07 6.30
N VAL A 263 9.48 -11.28 6.22
CA VAL A 263 8.46 -10.61 7.05
C VAL A 263 7.88 -11.53 8.12
N SER A 264 8.56 -12.64 8.45
CA SER A 264 8.08 -13.65 9.42
C SER A 264 7.89 -13.10 10.84
N SER A 265 8.55 -11.99 11.18
CA SER A 265 8.37 -11.29 12.47
C SER A 265 7.16 -10.35 12.51
N PHE A 266 6.54 -10.06 11.36
CA PHE A 266 5.47 -9.06 11.32
C PHE A 266 4.19 -9.59 11.98
N ASN A 267 3.74 -8.89 12.98
CA ASN A 267 2.45 -9.11 13.64
C ASN A 267 1.45 -8.07 13.10
N THR A 268 0.51 -8.50 12.27
CA THR A 268 -0.48 -7.62 11.65
C THR A 268 -1.83 -7.59 12.38
N SER A 269 -1.90 -8.12 13.60
CA SER A 269 -3.16 -8.25 14.35
C SER A 269 -3.88 -6.92 14.64
N LYS A 270 -3.15 -5.80 14.70
CA LYS A 270 -3.72 -4.45 14.83
C LYS A 270 -3.78 -3.67 13.52
N THR A 271 -3.20 -4.21 12.46
CA THR A 271 -3.12 -3.53 11.17
C THR A 271 -4.50 -3.48 10.50
N THR A 272 -4.90 -2.30 10.05
CA THR A 272 -6.17 -2.08 9.36
C THR A 272 -5.99 -1.87 7.87
N SER A 273 -4.81 -1.48 7.42
CA SER A 273 -4.52 -1.17 6.02
C SER A 273 -3.11 -1.60 5.60
N VAL A 274 -3.05 -2.30 4.46
CA VAL A 274 -1.83 -2.75 3.78
C VAL A 274 -1.85 -2.35 2.30
N VAL A 275 -2.51 -1.22 1.99
CA VAL A 275 -2.63 -0.70 0.61
C VAL A 275 -1.25 -0.55 0.00
N GLY A 276 -1.06 -1.17 -1.17
CA GLY A 276 0.18 -1.07 -1.95
C GLY A 276 1.45 -1.48 -1.21
N MET A 277 1.36 -2.30 -0.14
CA MET A 277 2.52 -2.60 0.71
C MET A 277 3.75 -3.07 -0.06
N PHE A 278 3.54 -3.84 -1.13
CA PHE A 278 4.58 -4.35 -2.04
C PHE A 278 4.34 -3.92 -3.50
N TYR A 279 3.55 -2.86 -3.70
CA TYR A 279 3.27 -2.34 -5.05
C TYR A 279 4.57 -2.04 -5.81
N GLY A 280 4.69 -2.53 -7.05
CA GLY A 280 5.85 -2.25 -7.88
C GLY A 280 7.17 -2.92 -7.45
N CYS A 281 7.13 -3.93 -6.57
CA CYS A 281 8.29 -4.78 -6.29
C CYS A 281 8.52 -5.73 -7.47
N THR A 282 8.99 -5.18 -8.59
CA THR A 282 9.04 -5.87 -9.89
C THR A 282 9.95 -7.10 -9.93
N SER A 283 10.98 -7.13 -9.07
CA SER A 283 11.92 -8.25 -8.95
C SER A 283 11.53 -9.30 -7.91
N LEU A 284 10.47 -9.05 -7.11
CA LEU A 284 10.03 -9.96 -6.04
C LEU A 284 9.53 -11.27 -6.62
N LYS A 285 10.22 -12.39 -6.32
CA LYS A 285 9.92 -13.72 -6.88
C LYS A 285 8.92 -14.51 -6.05
N SER A 286 9.03 -14.38 -4.74
CA SER A 286 8.15 -15.01 -3.76
C SER A 286 8.19 -14.22 -2.44
N ILE A 287 7.17 -14.36 -1.64
CA ILE A 287 7.10 -13.80 -0.27
C ILE A 287 6.26 -14.74 0.60
N ASP A 288 6.70 -14.97 1.83
CA ASP A 288 5.94 -15.70 2.83
C ASP A 288 5.16 -14.70 3.71
N VAL A 289 3.84 -14.75 3.59
CA VAL A 289 2.87 -13.95 4.37
C VAL A 289 1.99 -14.84 5.27
N SER A 290 2.42 -16.07 5.52
CA SER A 290 1.66 -17.07 6.30
C SER A 290 1.39 -16.62 7.76
N ASN A 291 2.22 -15.73 8.29
CA ASN A 291 2.07 -15.15 9.64
C ASN A 291 1.13 -13.93 9.69
N PHE A 292 0.65 -13.41 8.54
CA PHE A 292 -0.22 -12.23 8.54
C PHE A 292 -1.59 -12.55 9.12
N ASP A 293 -1.94 -11.88 10.22
CA ASP A 293 -3.30 -11.88 10.77
C ASP A 293 -4.13 -10.81 10.05
N THR A 294 -5.03 -11.25 9.19
CA THR A 294 -5.81 -10.36 8.33
C THR A 294 -7.21 -10.03 8.88
N ARG A 295 -7.53 -10.49 10.10
CA ARG A 295 -8.88 -10.35 10.69
C ARG A 295 -9.32 -8.90 10.90
N ASN A 296 -8.38 -7.98 11.06
CA ASN A 296 -8.67 -6.55 11.24
C ASN A 296 -8.41 -5.71 9.99
N ILE A 297 -7.83 -6.30 8.94
CA ILE A 297 -7.52 -5.57 7.71
C ILE A 297 -8.80 -5.25 6.94
N GLN A 298 -8.95 -3.98 6.58
CA GLN A 298 -10.07 -3.44 5.80
C GLN A 298 -9.64 -3.10 4.36
N TYR A 299 -8.38 -2.72 4.15
CA TYR A 299 -7.90 -2.20 2.88
C TYR A 299 -6.67 -2.98 2.41
N MET A 300 -6.82 -3.73 1.28
CA MET A 300 -5.74 -4.50 0.62
C MET A 300 -5.54 -4.08 -0.84
N THR A 301 -6.03 -2.89 -1.21
CA THR A 301 -5.90 -2.36 -2.58
C THR A 301 -4.46 -2.42 -3.05
N ALA A 302 -4.21 -2.99 -4.24
CA ALA A 302 -2.92 -3.03 -4.92
C ALA A 302 -1.76 -3.62 -4.07
N MET A 303 -2.04 -4.46 -3.04
CA MET A 303 -1.01 -4.94 -2.10
C MET A 303 0.20 -5.56 -2.80
N PHE A 304 -0.01 -6.29 -3.88
CA PHE A 304 1.02 -6.95 -4.70
C PHE A 304 0.98 -6.51 -6.17
N ALA A 305 0.30 -5.38 -6.47
CA ALA A 305 0.21 -4.91 -7.85
C ALA A 305 1.60 -4.61 -8.41
N ASP A 306 1.79 -4.86 -9.71
CA ASP A 306 3.06 -4.72 -10.43
C ASP A 306 4.23 -5.58 -9.88
N CYS A 307 3.97 -6.60 -9.06
CA CYS A 307 4.95 -7.62 -8.70
C CYS A 307 5.15 -8.60 -9.90
N SER A 308 5.68 -8.08 -10.99
CA SER A 308 5.73 -8.78 -12.28
C SER A 308 6.58 -10.06 -12.30
N SER A 309 7.51 -10.22 -11.34
CA SER A 309 8.32 -11.43 -11.16
C SER A 309 7.72 -12.45 -10.20
N LEU A 310 6.61 -12.12 -9.52
CA LEU A 310 5.99 -13.01 -8.55
C LEU A 310 5.40 -14.25 -9.22
N THR A 311 5.95 -15.43 -8.90
CA THR A 311 5.55 -16.69 -9.53
C THR A 311 4.53 -17.46 -8.71
N GLN A 312 4.57 -17.29 -7.40
CA GLN A 312 3.68 -17.94 -6.44
C GLN A 312 3.56 -17.09 -5.16
N ILE A 313 2.42 -17.18 -4.53
CA ILE A 313 2.16 -16.61 -3.20
C ILE A 313 1.08 -17.46 -2.53
N ASP A 314 1.25 -17.75 -1.24
CA ASP A 314 0.24 -18.42 -0.43
C ASP A 314 -0.49 -17.40 0.47
N VAL A 315 -1.75 -17.17 0.19
CA VAL A 315 -2.67 -16.34 0.97
C VAL A 315 -3.84 -17.17 1.53
N SER A 316 -3.72 -18.50 1.53
CA SER A 316 -4.78 -19.41 1.96
C SER A 316 -5.13 -19.30 3.46
N ASN A 317 -4.22 -18.74 4.26
CA ASN A 317 -4.43 -18.43 5.68
C ASN A 317 -5.22 -17.13 5.92
N PHE A 318 -5.40 -16.28 4.91
CA PHE A 318 -6.09 -15.00 5.07
C PHE A 318 -7.56 -15.22 5.46
N ARG A 319 -7.98 -14.51 6.51
CA ARG A 319 -9.35 -14.46 7.02
C ARG A 319 -9.74 -12.99 7.12
N THR A 320 -10.69 -12.55 6.31
CA THR A 320 -10.89 -11.13 6.00
C THR A 320 -12.31 -10.60 6.33
N PRO A 321 -12.85 -10.83 7.54
CA PRO A 321 -14.24 -10.49 7.86
C PRO A 321 -14.56 -8.99 7.81
N LYS A 322 -13.54 -8.13 7.82
CA LYS A 322 -13.69 -6.67 7.77
C LYS A 322 -13.28 -6.05 6.43
N LEU A 323 -12.95 -6.88 5.44
CA LEU A 323 -12.41 -6.43 4.17
C LEU A 323 -13.42 -5.61 3.36
N ILE A 324 -13.01 -4.42 2.94
CA ILE A 324 -13.81 -3.47 2.15
C ILE A 324 -13.34 -3.44 0.70
N THR A 325 -12.03 -3.52 0.46
CA THR A 325 -11.47 -3.43 -0.89
C THR A 325 -10.28 -4.35 -1.12
N ILE A 326 -10.29 -4.98 -2.30
CA ILE A 326 -9.21 -5.79 -2.86
C ILE A 326 -8.90 -5.38 -4.30
N ALA A 327 -9.30 -4.15 -4.68
CA ALA A 327 -9.07 -3.63 -6.03
C ALA A 327 -7.58 -3.71 -6.40
N GLY A 328 -7.30 -4.23 -7.59
CA GLY A 328 -5.95 -4.33 -8.12
C GLY A 328 -4.96 -5.16 -7.31
N MET A 329 -5.41 -5.99 -6.34
CA MET A 329 -4.50 -6.67 -5.39
C MET A 329 -3.36 -7.44 -6.06
N PHE A 330 -3.61 -8.05 -7.22
CA PHE A 330 -2.64 -8.79 -8.02
C PHE A 330 -2.49 -8.21 -9.44
N ASN A 331 -2.87 -6.94 -9.64
CA ASN A 331 -2.75 -6.29 -10.94
C ASN A 331 -1.31 -6.42 -11.46
N ASN A 332 -1.15 -6.78 -12.74
CA ASN A 332 0.15 -6.98 -13.41
C ASN A 332 1.11 -8.00 -12.75
N CYS A 333 0.62 -8.91 -11.90
CA CYS A 333 1.40 -10.08 -11.49
C CYS A 333 1.57 -11.06 -12.66
N SER A 334 2.30 -10.64 -13.69
CA SER A 334 2.31 -11.28 -15.01
C SER A 334 2.87 -12.69 -15.03
N LYS A 335 3.71 -13.07 -14.04
CA LYS A 335 4.27 -14.43 -13.89
C LYS A 335 3.50 -15.32 -12.91
N LEU A 336 2.47 -14.81 -12.24
CA LEU A 336 1.67 -15.57 -11.28
C LEU A 336 0.85 -16.65 -12.01
N ARG A 337 1.03 -17.92 -11.62
CA ARG A 337 0.39 -19.08 -12.29
C ARG A 337 -0.86 -19.57 -11.57
N SER A 338 -0.87 -19.46 -10.27
CA SER A 338 -1.99 -19.90 -9.43
C SER A 338 -2.20 -18.99 -8.23
N ILE A 339 -3.45 -18.85 -7.82
CA ILE A 339 -3.81 -18.13 -6.60
C ILE A 339 -5.05 -18.78 -5.97
N ASP A 340 -5.00 -18.98 -4.65
CA ASP A 340 -6.12 -19.50 -3.87
C ASP A 340 -6.57 -18.44 -2.85
N ILE A 341 -7.71 -17.79 -3.14
CA ILE A 341 -8.35 -16.82 -2.25
C ILE A 341 -9.68 -17.36 -1.69
N SER A 342 -9.87 -18.68 -1.71
CA SER A 342 -11.12 -19.33 -1.32
C SER A 342 -11.53 -19.10 0.15
N ASN A 343 -10.59 -18.70 0.98
CA ASN A 343 -10.81 -18.40 2.40
C ASN A 343 -11.04 -16.91 2.71
N PHE A 344 -10.99 -16.03 1.69
CA PHE A 344 -11.34 -14.63 1.88
C PHE A 344 -12.84 -14.53 2.20
N ASP A 345 -13.18 -13.80 3.24
CA ASP A 345 -14.55 -13.35 3.47
C ASP A 345 -14.78 -12.05 2.70
N THR A 346 -15.57 -12.15 1.65
CA THR A 346 -15.87 -11.04 0.73
C THR A 346 -17.26 -10.44 0.96
N SER A 347 -17.93 -10.79 2.05
CA SER A 347 -19.31 -10.32 2.34
C SER A 347 -19.43 -8.80 2.46
N ASN A 348 -18.33 -8.12 2.83
CA ASN A 348 -18.29 -6.67 2.98
C ASN A 348 -17.54 -5.95 1.84
N VAL A 349 -17.02 -6.70 0.85
CA VAL A 349 -16.22 -6.11 -0.23
C VAL A 349 -17.09 -5.27 -1.16
N GLU A 350 -16.64 -4.03 -1.37
CA GLU A 350 -17.30 -3.02 -2.19
C GLU A 350 -16.54 -2.74 -3.50
N THR A 351 -15.23 -3.02 -3.55
CA THR A 351 -14.40 -2.76 -4.73
C THR A 351 -13.44 -3.90 -5.05
N ILE A 352 -13.48 -4.36 -6.32
CA ILE A 352 -12.67 -5.49 -6.84
C ILE A 352 -12.08 -5.21 -8.23
N TYR A 353 -12.29 -4.02 -8.80
CA TYR A 353 -11.84 -3.71 -10.15
C TYR A 353 -10.34 -4.00 -10.31
N ARG A 354 -9.91 -4.43 -11.50
CA ARG A 354 -8.52 -4.77 -11.87
C ARG A 354 -7.83 -5.80 -10.99
N MET A 355 -8.55 -6.56 -10.15
CA MET A 355 -7.91 -7.44 -9.16
C MET A 355 -6.88 -8.40 -9.78
N PHE A 356 -7.15 -8.92 -10.98
CA PHE A 356 -6.29 -9.86 -11.71
C PHE A 356 -5.87 -9.32 -13.09
N ASP A 357 -6.09 -8.02 -13.38
CA ASP A 357 -5.67 -7.44 -14.64
C ASP A 357 -4.17 -7.68 -14.87
N GLY A 358 -3.81 -8.11 -16.08
CA GLY A 358 -2.42 -8.37 -16.45
C GLY A 358 -1.79 -9.64 -15.84
N CYS A 359 -2.56 -10.51 -15.18
CA CYS A 359 -2.10 -11.81 -14.72
C CYS A 359 -1.99 -12.80 -15.90
N LYS A 360 -1.02 -12.55 -16.80
CA LYS A 360 -0.90 -13.21 -18.11
C LYS A 360 -0.74 -14.72 -18.06
N LEU A 361 -0.08 -15.26 -17.01
CA LEU A 361 0.19 -16.69 -16.85
C LEU A 361 -0.77 -17.39 -15.88
N LEU A 362 -1.80 -16.69 -15.37
CA LEU A 362 -2.75 -17.26 -14.41
C LEU A 362 -3.61 -18.35 -15.07
N THR A 363 -3.43 -19.59 -14.61
CA THR A 363 -4.18 -20.76 -15.12
C THR A 363 -5.09 -21.39 -14.08
N ASN A 364 -4.76 -21.23 -12.78
CA ASN A 364 -5.50 -21.81 -11.68
C ASN A 364 -5.89 -20.75 -10.68
N LEU A 365 -7.19 -20.44 -10.62
CA LEU A 365 -7.76 -19.44 -9.74
C LEU A 365 -8.89 -20.07 -8.91
N LYS A 366 -8.74 -20.01 -7.57
CA LYS A 366 -9.83 -20.36 -6.66
C LYS A 366 -10.37 -19.09 -6.03
N LEU A 367 -11.58 -18.75 -6.41
CA LEU A 367 -12.32 -17.58 -5.91
C LEU A 367 -12.88 -17.82 -4.50
N PRO A 368 -13.33 -16.79 -3.77
CA PRO A 368 -13.94 -16.90 -2.45
C PRO A 368 -15.15 -17.81 -2.44
N LYS A 369 -15.46 -18.38 -1.26
CA LYS A 369 -16.70 -19.16 -1.04
C LYS A 369 -17.89 -18.26 -0.69
N THR A 370 -17.64 -17.09 -0.13
CA THR A 370 -18.65 -16.08 0.22
C THR A 370 -19.05 -15.29 -1.02
N LYS A 371 -20.35 -15.01 -1.16
CA LYS A 371 -20.84 -14.22 -2.30
C LYS A 371 -20.40 -12.76 -2.21
N ILE A 372 -20.07 -12.20 -3.36
CA ILE A 372 -19.77 -10.77 -3.55
C ILE A 372 -21.06 -10.10 -4.02
N THR A 373 -21.66 -9.25 -3.18
CA THR A 373 -22.99 -8.69 -3.40
C THR A 373 -23.05 -7.16 -3.40
N LYS A 374 -21.97 -6.49 -2.95
CA LYS A 374 -21.95 -5.02 -2.74
C LYS A 374 -21.24 -4.26 -3.84
N VAL A 375 -20.54 -4.96 -4.73
CA VAL A 375 -19.76 -4.31 -5.80
C VAL A 375 -20.66 -3.71 -6.87
N ASP A 376 -20.29 -2.56 -7.38
CA ASP A 376 -20.91 -1.90 -8.52
C ASP A 376 -19.98 -1.75 -9.73
N ASP A 377 -18.69 -2.10 -9.58
CA ASP A 377 -17.65 -2.02 -10.59
C ASP A 377 -16.83 -3.33 -10.68
N MET A 378 -16.85 -3.94 -11.88
CA MET A 378 -16.06 -5.11 -12.26
C MET A 378 -15.12 -4.81 -13.45
N GLU A 379 -14.82 -3.52 -13.68
CA GLU A 379 -13.95 -3.10 -14.78
C GLU A 379 -12.59 -3.79 -14.68
N GLU A 380 -12.13 -4.34 -15.82
CA GLU A 380 -10.82 -4.95 -15.99
C GLU A 380 -10.49 -6.10 -15.00
N LEU A 381 -11.51 -6.74 -14.36
CA LEU A 381 -11.29 -7.75 -13.31
C LEU A 381 -10.34 -8.87 -13.76
N PHE A 382 -10.48 -9.37 -14.99
CA PHE A 382 -9.65 -10.40 -15.61
C PHE A 382 -9.00 -9.93 -16.93
N ASN A 383 -8.92 -8.62 -17.16
CA ASN A 383 -8.31 -8.09 -18.36
C ASN A 383 -6.88 -8.64 -18.54
N ASN A 384 -6.50 -9.01 -19.76
CA ASN A 384 -5.18 -9.58 -20.08
C ASN A 384 -4.80 -10.89 -19.34
N CYS A 385 -5.76 -11.64 -18.78
CA CYS A 385 -5.52 -12.98 -18.24
C CYS A 385 -5.41 -14.00 -19.39
N SER A 386 -4.39 -13.90 -20.21
CA SER A 386 -4.29 -14.62 -21.50
C SER A 386 -4.21 -16.14 -21.37
N ALA A 387 -3.70 -16.67 -20.24
CA ALA A 387 -3.62 -18.10 -19.98
C ALA A 387 -4.87 -18.68 -19.29
N LEU A 388 -5.83 -17.85 -18.86
CA LEU A 388 -7.02 -18.29 -18.14
C LEU A 388 -7.94 -19.08 -19.09
N ARG A 389 -8.21 -20.35 -18.75
CA ARG A 389 -9.02 -21.26 -19.59
C ARG A 389 -10.49 -21.32 -19.18
N SER A 390 -10.73 -21.19 -17.89
CA SER A 390 -12.07 -21.18 -17.28
C SER A 390 -12.04 -20.48 -15.94
N VAL A 391 -13.17 -19.97 -15.49
CA VAL A 391 -13.36 -19.35 -14.18
C VAL A 391 -14.78 -19.58 -13.71
N ASP A 392 -14.97 -19.94 -12.43
CA ASP A 392 -16.29 -20.04 -11.80
C ASP A 392 -16.73 -18.66 -11.29
N LEU A 393 -17.74 -18.10 -11.92
CA LEU A 393 -18.28 -16.77 -11.63
C LEU A 393 -19.54 -16.80 -10.75
N SER A 394 -19.93 -17.96 -10.26
CA SER A 394 -21.18 -18.17 -9.51
C SER A 394 -21.28 -17.40 -8.19
N ILE A 395 -20.12 -16.92 -7.68
CA ILE A 395 -20.04 -16.12 -6.44
C ILE A 395 -20.51 -14.68 -6.61
N PHE A 396 -20.55 -14.16 -7.85
CA PHE A 396 -20.88 -12.75 -8.10
C PHE A 396 -22.40 -12.55 -8.20
N ASP A 397 -22.94 -11.70 -7.33
CA ASP A 397 -24.28 -11.11 -7.50
C ASP A 397 -24.14 -9.76 -8.22
N THR A 398 -24.44 -9.76 -9.52
CA THR A 398 -24.18 -8.60 -10.37
C THR A 398 -25.37 -7.64 -10.51
N LYS A 399 -26.41 -7.80 -9.71
CA LYS A 399 -27.63 -6.97 -9.81
C LYS A 399 -27.36 -5.47 -9.64
N ASN A 400 -26.32 -5.09 -8.88
CA ASN A 400 -25.94 -3.69 -8.63
C ASN A 400 -24.79 -3.23 -9.53
N VAL A 401 -24.20 -4.11 -10.34
CA VAL A 401 -23.01 -3.79 -11.13
C VAL A 401 -23.38 -2.92 -12.32
N LYS A 402 -22.67 -1.82 -12.46
CA LYS A 402 -22.83 -0.80 -13.52
C LYS A 402 -21.74 -0.88 -14.58
N TYR A 403 -20.52 -1.27 -14.18
CA TYR A 403 -19.34 -1.20 -15.05
C TYR A 403 -18.73 -2.60 -15.23
N PHE A 404 -18.70 -3.06 -16.51
CA PHE A 404 -18.12 -4.33 -16.95
C PHE A 404 -17.06 -4.12 -18.04
N ASP A 405 -16.58 -2.86 -18.22
CA ASP A 405 -15.63 -2.55 -19.28
C ASP A 405 -14.41 -3.45 -19.19
N LYS A 406 -14.04 -4.08 -20.32
CA LYS A 406 -12.85 -4.92 -20.47
C LYS A 406 -12.75 -6.08 -19.46
N MET A 407 -13.85 -6.52 -18.81
CA MET A 407 -13.80 -7.51 -17.73
C MET A 407 -13.02 -8.78 -18.12
N PHE A 408 -13.14 -9.25 -19.36
CA PHE A 408 -12.42 -10.43 -19.90
C PHE A 408 -11.59 -10.08 -21.15
N ARG A 409 -11.28 -8.79 -21.38
CA ARG A 409 -10.50 -8.39 -22.55
C ARG A 409 -9.18 -9.17 -22.61
N ASN A 410 -8.83 -9.68 -23.82
CA ASN A 410 -7.59 -10.44 -24.05
C ASN A 410 -7.44 -11.72 -23.23
N CYS A 411 -8.53 -12.32 -22.72
CA CYS A 411 -8.53 -13.67 -22.18
C CYS A 411 -8.46 -14.69 -23.33
N SER A 412 -7.31 -14.74 -24.02
CA SER A 412 -7.16 -15.45 -25.31
C SER A 412 -7.30 -16.96 -25.25
N SER A 413 -7.08 -17.58 -24.07
CA SER A 413 -7.24 -19.03 -23.85
C SER A 413 -8.62 -19.43 -23.33
N LEU A 414 -9.49 -18.47 -23.02
CA LEU A 414 -10.81 -18.73 -22.46
C LEU A 414 -11.71 -19.34 -23.52
N THR A 415 -12.26 -20.54 -23.26
CA THR A 415 -13.00 -21.30 -24.28
C THR A 415 -14.51 -21.18 -24.12
N SER A 416 -14.99 -20.99 -22.89
CA SER A 416 -16.40 -20.80 -22.59
C SER A 416 -16.59 -19.98 -21.32
N LEU A 417 -17.70 -19.26 -21.23
CA LEU A 417 -18.11 -18.52 -20.04
C LEU A 417 -19.54 -18.86 -19.65
N ASP A 418 -19.74 -19.14 -18.38
CA ASP A 418 -21.06 -19.25 -17.78
C ASP A 418 -21.41 -17.95 -17.02
N LEU A 419 -22.27 -17.13 -17.63
CA LEU A 419 -22.81 -15.90 -17.06
C LEU A 419 -24.29 -16.04 -16.67
N THR A 420 -24.76 -17.27 -16.44
CA THR A 420 -26.18 -17.53 -16.10
C THR A 420 -26.60 -16.94 -14.77
N THR A 421 -25.64 -16.64 -13.89
CA THR A 421 -25.87 -15.93 -12.61
C THR A 421 -25.85 -14.41 -12.76
N PHE A 422 -25.36 -13.89 -13.89
CA PHE A 422 -25.25 -12.44 -14.12
C PHE A 422 -26.60 -11.82 -14.45
N THR A 423 -26.87 -10.71 -13.81
CA THR A 423 -27.96 -9.78 -14.11
C THR A 423 -27.35 -8.46 -14.53
N THR A 424 -27.62 -8.01 -15.76
CA THR A 424 -26.99 -6.83 -16.34
C THR A 424 -27.96 -5.68 -16.63
N THR A 425 -29.15 -5.72 -16.04
CA THR A 425 -30.20 -4.70 -16.24
C THR A 425 -29.78 -3.30 -15.79
N ASN A 426 -28.83 -3.20 -14.83
CA ASN A 426 -28.29 -1.95 -14.32
C ASN A 426 -26.95 -1.57 -14.96
N ALA A 427 -26.49 -2.36 -15.94
CA ALA A 427 -25.22 -2.07 -16.63
C ALA A 427 -25.28 -0.76 -17.43
N ILE A 428 -24.27 0.09 -17.21
CA ILE A 428 -24.08 1.36 -17.92
C ILE A 428 -23.01 1.19 -19.01
N LYS A 429 -21.94 0.42 -18.72
CA LYS A 429 -20.81 0.21 -19.62
C LYS A 429 -20.40 -1.26 -19.68
N MET A 430 -20.18 -1.74 -20.90
CA MET A 430 -19.72 -3.09 -21.23
C MET A 430 -18.72 -3.06 -22.40
N ASN A 431 -18.02 -1.91 -22.60
CA ASN A 431 -17.12 -1.76 -23.74
C ASN A 431 -15.98 -2.78 -23.66
N ASN A 432 -15.64 -3.40 -24.80
CA ASN A 432 -14.52 -4.32 -24.92
C ASN A 432 -14.59 -5.54 -23.95
N MET A 433 -15.77 -5.88 -23.39
CA MET A 433 -15.91 -6.87 -22.30
C MET A 433 -15.26 -8.21 -22.65
N PHE A 434 -15.37 -8.66 -23.91
CA PHE A 434 -14.78 -9.90 -24.42
C PHE A 434 -13.80 -9.68 -25.57
N GLU A 435 -13.38 -8.42 -25.86
CA GLU A 435 -12.44 -8.14 -26.94
C GLU A 435 -11.19 -9.01 -26.82
N GLY A 436 -10.76 -9.63 -27.94
CA GLY A 436 -9.55 -10.44 -27.98
C GLY A 436 -9.65 -11.82 -27.32
N CYS A 437 -10.84 -12.27 -26.92
CA CYS A 437 -11.07 -13.64 -26.47
C CYS A 437 -11.11 -14.59 -27.68
N ILE A 438 -9.97 -14.80 -28.31
CA ILE A 438 -9.87 -15.49 -29.63
C ILE A 438 -10.33 -16.96 -29.60
N ALA A 439 -10.19 -17.64 -28.45
CA ALA A 439 -10.58 -19.03 -28.28
C ALA A 439 -12.03 -19.21 -27.78
N LEU A 440 -12.72 -18.10 -27.45
CA LEU A 440 -14.05 -18.14 -26.83
C LEU A 440 -15.10 -18.66 -27.81
N LYS A 441 -15.65 -19.84 -27.55
CA LYS A 441 -16.65 -20.51 -28.40
C LYS A 441 -18.08 -20.24 -27.97
N SER A 442 -18.31 -20.01 -26.65
CA SER A 442 -19.67 -19.88 -26.11
C SER A 442 -19.72 -19.03 -24.87
N VAL A 443 -20.76 -18.19 -24.79
CA VAL A 443 -21.14 -17.42 -23.58
C VAL A 443 -22.57 -17.78 -23.24
N PHE A 444 -22.76 -18.43 -22.09
CA PHE A 444 -24.07 -18.87 -21.61
C PHE A 444 -24.68 -17.78 -20.72
N VAL A 445 -25.92 -17.42 -20.97
CA VAL A 445 -26.63 -16.33 -20.29
C VAL A 445 -28.06 -16.72 -19.91
N LYS A 446 -28.60 -16.04 -18.90
CA LYS A 446 -30.01 -16.16 -18.50
C LYS A 446 -30.69 -14.78 -18.45
N ASN A 447 -30.17 -13.84 -17.69
CA ASN A 447 -30.72 -12.49 -17.48
C ASN A 447 -29.73 -11.42 -17.98
N PHE A 448 -29.13 -11.65 -19.14
CA PHE A 448 -28.08 -10.78 -19.68
C PHE A 448 -28.69 -9.81 -20.71
N ASP A 449 -28.86 -8.58 -20.32
CA ASP A 449 -29.35 -7.50 -21.15
C ASP A 449 -28.23 -6.49 -21.46
N THR A 450 -28.09 -6.12 -22.72
CA THR A 450 -27.10 -5.15 -23.18
C THR A 450 -27.74 -3.91 -23.81
N ALA A 451 -29.07 -3.83 -23.85
CA ALA A 451 -29.78 -2.83 -24.63
C ALA A 451 -29.48 -1.39 -24.18
N ASN A 452 -29.37 -1.18 -22.86
CA ASN A 452 -29.18 0.13 -22.26
C ASN A 452 -27.71 0.47 -21.98
N ALA A 453 -26.78 -0.48 -22.14
CA ALA A 453 -25.37 -0.29 -21.86
C ALA A 453 -24.60 0.22 -23.09
N GLN A 454 -23.58 1.04 -22.85
CA GLN A 454 -22.52 1.27 -23.84
C GLN A 454 -21.78 -0.05 -24.07
N ARG A 455 -21.65 -0.50 -25.32
CA ARG A 455 -21.12 -1.83 -25.66
C ARG A 455 -20.22 -1.84 -26.89
N LYS A 456 -19.40 -0.78 -27.03
CA LYS A 456 -18.45 -0.65 -28.15
C LYS A 456 -17.42 -1.79 -28.11
N ASP A 457 -17.20 -2.43 -29.27
CA ASP A 457 -16.16 -3.45 -29.47
C ASP A 457 -16.31 -4.68 -28.54
N ILE A 458 -17.52 -4.98 -28.03
CA ILE A 458 -17.75 -5.98 -26.97
C ILE A 458 -17.23 -7.37 -27.30
N PHE A 459 -17.38 -7.84 -28.57
CA PHE A 459 -16.89 -9.13 -29.08
C PHE A 459 -15.81 -8.98 -30.18
N LYS A 460 -15.15 -7.83 -30.27
CA LYS A 460 -14.10 -7.60 -31.25
C LYS A 460 -12.99 -8.67 -31.13
N ASN A 461 -12.60 -9.25 -32.26
CA ASN A 461 -11.59 -10.33 -32.34
C ASN A 461 -11.94 -11.62 -31.59
N CYS A 462 -13.23 -11.89 -31.34
CA CYS A 462 -13.69 -13.19 -30.81
C CYS A 462 -13.93 -14.20 -31.92
N TYR A 463 -12.91 -14.57 -32.65
CA TYR A 463 -13.03 -15.32 -33.93
C TYR A 463 -13.70 -16.68 -33.80
N SER A 464 -13.66 -17.32 -32.62
CA SER A 464 -14.22 -18.64 -32.38
C SER A 464 -15.68 -18.63 -31.92
N ILE A 465 -16.27 -17.44 -31.65
CA ILE A 465 -17.60 -17.35 -31.02
C ILE A 465 -18.71 -17.89 -31.94
N VAL A 466 -19.60 -18.70 -31.35
CA VAL A 466 -20.78 -19.21 -32.03
C VAL A 466 -21.99 -19.03 -31.11
N GLY A 467 -23.00 -18.35 -31.59
CA GLY A 467 -24.26 -18.16 -30.89
C GLY A 467 -25.07 -19.44 -30.68
N GLY A 468 -26.17 -19.34 -29.96
CA GLY A 468 -27.01 -20.51 -29.60
C GLY A 468 -27.76 -21.15 -30.76
N GLU A 469 -28.04 -20.39 -31.80
CA GLU A 469 -28.70 -20.83 -33.03
C GLU A 469 -27.72 -20.91 -34.22
N GLY A 470 -26.40 -20.91 -33.95
CA GLY A 470 -25.35 -21.12 -34.93
C GLY A 470 -24.76 -19.86 -35.55
N THR A 471 -25.09 -18.67 -35.08
CA THR A 471 -24.50 -17.41 -35.58
C THR A 471 -22.99 -17.41 -35.32
N LYS A 472 -22.19 -17.44 -36.38
CA LYS A 472 -20.74 -17.39 -36.35
C LYS A 472 -20.25 -15.94 -36.32
N TYR A 473 -19.03 -15.73 -35.80
CA TYR A 473 -18.35 -14.44 -35.85
C TYR A 473 -18.25 -13.92 -37.29
N SER A 474 -18.71 -12.70 -37.53
CA SER A 474 -18.73 -12.07 -38.84
C SER A 474 -18.20 -10.63 -38.80
N GLY A 475 -17.22 -10.38 -37.95
CA GLY A 475 -16.63 -9.06 -37.72
C GLY A 475 -17.15 -8.40 -36.43
N ASN A 476 -16.68 -7.18 -36.18
CA ASN A 476 -17.07 -6.41 -35.01
C ASN A 476 -18.49 -5.85 -35.19
N LYS A 477 -19.47 -6.56 -34.63
CA LYS A 477 -20.90 -6.21 -34.70
C LYS A 477 -21.45 -6.11 -33.27
N ASP A 478 -21.43 -4.90 -32.72
CA ASP A 478 -21.88 -4.65 -31.34
C ASP A 478 -23.37 -4.98 -31.14
N GLU A 479 -24.18 -4.91 -32.22
CA GLU A 479 -25.57 -5.31 -32.20
C GLU A 479 -25.78 -6.81 -32.01
N TYR A 480 -24.74 -7.66 -32.23
CA TYR A 480 -24.78 -9.10 -31.98
C TYR A 480 -24.48 -9.47 -30.51
N ALA A 481 -24.20 -8.48 -29.64
CA ALA A 481 -24.08 -8.68 -28.19
C ALA A 481 -25.46 -8.95 -27.54
N ARG A 482 -26.17 -9.95 -28.03
CA ARG A 482 -27.48 -10.37 -27.59
C ARG A 482 -27.66 -11.88 -27.73
N VAL A 483 -28.74 -12.40 -27.14
CA VAL A 483 -29.13 -13.79 -27.35
C VAL A 483 -29.35 -14.06 -28.83
N ASP A 484 -28.77 -15.15 -29.30
CA ASP A 484 -28.91 -15.59 -30.68
C ASP A 484 -30.33 -16.07 -30.97
N GLY A 485 -31.01 -15.44 -31.89
CA GLY A 485 -32.35 -15.80 -32.41
C GLY A 485 -32.31 -16.34 -33.83
N GLY A 486 -31.15 -16.82 -34.30
CA GLY A 486 -30.93 -17.34 -35.65
C GLY A 486 -30.80 -16.25 -36.71
N SER A 487 -31.08 -16.62 -37.97
CA SER A 487 -30.89 -15.69 -39.13
C SER A 487 -31.71 -14.40 -39.06
N SER A 488 -32.88 -14.46 -38.42
CA SER A 488 -33.75 -13.28 -38.28
C SER A 488 -33.32 -12.31 -37.16
N LYS A 489 -32.58 -12.81 -36.19
CA LYS A 489 -32.09 -12.02 -35.04
C LYS A 489 -30.73 -12.56 -34.56
N PRO A 490 -29.68 -12.47 -35.39
CA PRO A 490 -28.38 -13.06 -35.08
C PRO A 490 -27.77 -12.45 -33.81
N GLY A 491 -27.08 -13.28 -33.01
CA GLY A 491 -26.42 -12.89 -31.76
C GLY A 491 -25.36 -13.89 -31.34
N TYR A 492 -24.47 -13.47 -30.44
CA TYR A 492 -23.35 -14.33 -29.99
C TYR A 492 -23.61 -15.02 -28.64
N LEU A 493 -24.71 -14.68 -27.95
CA LEU A 493 -25.00 -15.25 -26.64
C LEU A 493 -25.90 -16.48 -26.73
N ARG A 494 -25.66 -17.46 -25.86
CA ARG A 494 -26.42 -18.70 -25.75
C ARG A 494 -27.40 -18.64 -24.57
N GLN A 495 -28.70 -18.58 -24.89
CA GLN A 495 -29.73 -18.63 -23.83
C GLN A 495 -29.77 -20.01 -23.17
N VAL A 496 -29.78 -20.03 -21.84
CA VAL A 496 -29.96 -21.23 -20.99
C VAL A 496 -31.12 -20.99 -20.00
N GLY A 497 -31.81 -22.05 -19.61
CA GLY A 497 -32.88 -21.95 -18.64
C GLY A 497 -34.26 -21.72 -19.30
N TRP A 498 -35.13 -21.05 -18.58
CA TRP A 498 -36.49 -20.80 -19.04
C TRP A 498 -36.53 -19.85 -20.24
N ILE A 499 -37.17 -20.27 -21.31
CA ILE A 499 -37.44 -19.48 -22.52
C ILE A 499 -38.94 -19.42 -22.78
N LYS A 500 -39.42 -18.26 -23.26
CA LYS A 500 -40.83 -18.06 -23.60
C LYS A 500 -40.95 -17.72 -25.08
N LYS A 501 -41.75 -18.47 -25.82
CA LYS A 501 -42.12 -18.18 -27.21
C LYS A 501 -43.65 -18.04 -27.30
N GLY A 502 -44.16 -16.84 -27.46
CA GLY A 502 -45.58 -16.54 -27.33
C GLY A 502 -46.08 -16.87 -25.92
N ALA A 503 -47.15 -17.69 -25.83
CA ALA A 503 -47.68 -18.17 -24.57
C ALA A 503 -46.99 -19.43 -24.03
N LYS A 504 -46.04 -20.02 -24.79
CA LYS A 504 -45.43 -21.33 -24.46
C LYS A 504 -44.10 -21.17 -23.75
N TRP A 505 -43.85 -21.92 -22.70
CA TRP A 505 -42.60 -22.01 -21.96
C TRP A 505 -41.85 -23.28 -22.32
N SER A 506 -40.52 -23.17 -22.42
CA SER A 506 -39.58 -24.29 -22.57
C SER A 506 -38.39 -24.07 -21.66
N TYR A 507 -37.59 -25.10 -21.42
CA TYR A 507 -36.33 -24.99 -20.67
C TYR A 507 -35.18 -25.50 -21.54
N LYS A 508 -34.19 -24.61 -21.83
CA LYS A 508 -33.05 -24.90 -22.71
C LYS A 508 -31.83 -25.31 -21.90
N ASN A 509 -31.22 -26.41 -22.26
CA ASN A 509 -29.97 -26.93 -21.67
C ASN A 509 -28.74 -26.21 -22.24
N TYR A 510 -27.55 -26.45 -21.62
CA TYR A 510 -26.26 -25.88 -22.08
C TYR A 510 -25.85 -26.38 -23.47
N ASP A 511 -26.25 -27.59 -23.86
CA ASP A 511 -26.04 -28.15 -25.21
C ASP A 511 -26.98 -27.57 -26.28
N GLY A 512 -27.93 -26.75 -25.86
CA GLY A 512 -28.94 -26.16 -26.70
C GLY A 512 -30.21 -26.97 -26.85
N SER A 513 -30.26 -28.22 -26.37
CA SER A 513 -31.47 -29.07 -26.35
C SER A 513 -32.52 -28.49 -25.42
N LEU A 514 -33.77 -28.82 -25.69
CA LEU A 514 -34.88 -28.54 -24.79
C LEU A 514 -35.12 -29.72 -23.83
N LYS A 515 -35.48 -29.44 -22.58
CA LYS A 515 -35.92 -30.47 -21.65
C LYS A 515 -37.24 -31.06 -22.12
N THR A 516 -37.37 -32.39 -21.96
CA THR A 516 -38.58 -33.15 -22.27
C THR A 516 -38.95 -34.07 -21.10
N GLY A 517 -40.18 -34.50 -21.03
CA GLY A 517 -40.69 -35.32 -19.94
C GLY A 517 -40.72 -34.59 -18.58
N TRP A 518 -40.79 -35.37 -17.52
CA TRP A 518 -40.77 -34.83 -16.16
C TRP A 518 -39.38 -34.34 -15.77
N GLN A 519 -39.28 -33.12 -15.33
CA GLN A 519 -38.02 -32.46 -14.94
C GLN A 519 -38.18 -31.72 -13.61
N GLN A 520 -37.24 -31.93 -12.69
CA GLN A 520 -37.17 -31.12 -11.48
C GLN A 520 -36.26 -29.89 -11.71
N ILE A 521 -36.82 -28.69 -11.57
CA ILE A 521 -36.11 -27.43 -11.74
C ILE A 521 -36.37 -26.56 -10.50
N ASN A 522 -35.32 -26.15 -9.79
CA ASN A 522 -35.44 -25.37 -8.54
C ASN A 522 -36.39 -26.00 -7.52
N LYS A 523 -36.28 -27.33 -7.29
CA LYS A 523 -37.08 -28.13 -6.37
C LYS A 523 -38.59 -28.24 -6.75
N LYS A 524 -39.00 -27.78 -7.94
CA LYS A 524 -40.36 -27.91 -8.48
C LYS A 524 -40.35 -28.83 -9.67
N TRP A 525 -41.41 -29.64 -9.83
CA TRP A 525 -41.57 -30.54 -10.95
C TRP A 525 -42.35 -29.87 -12.09
N TYR A 526 -41.86 -30.09 -13.31
CA TYR A 526 -42.45 -29.59 -14.56
C TYR A 526 -42.47 -30.72 -15.58
N TYR A 527 -43.53 -30.78 -16.37
CA TYR A 527 -43.63 -31.71 -17.49
C TYR A 527 -43.49 -30.94 -18.80
N PHE A 528 -42.63 -31.44 -19.67
CA PHE A 528 -42.40 -30.89 -21.02
C PHE A 528 -42.78 -31.97 -22.03
N ASN A 529 -43.58 -31.63 -23.06
CA ASN A 529 -43.91 -32.54 -24.14
C ASN A 529 -42.67 -32.90 -25.00
N ALA A 530 -42.83 -33.77 -25.99
CA ALA A 530 -41.77 -34.20 -26.89
C ALA A 530 -41.10 -33.05 -27.67
N SER A 531 -41.77 -31.92 -27.88
CA SER A 531 -41.24 -30.72 -28.48
C SER A 531 -40.57 -29.78 -27.46
N GLY A 532 -40.43 -30.18 -26.21
CA GLY A 532 -39.82 -29.36 -25.14
C GLY A 532 -40.71 -28.23 -24.64
N VAL A 533 -41.99 -28.24 -24.88
CA VAL A 533 -42.94 -27.22 -24.39
C VAL A 533 -43.51 -27.65 -23.05
N MET A 534 -43.39 -26.79 -22.03
CA MET A 534 -43.97 -27.01 -20.71
C MET A 534 -45.49 -27.08 -20.83
N GLN A 535 -46.05 -28.11 -20.21
CA GLN A 535 -47.48 -28.30 -20.15
C GLN A 535 -48.06 -27.79 -18.83
N THR A 536 -49.27 -27.27 -18.86
CA THR A 536 -50.05 -26.80 -17.70
C THR A 536 -51.34 -27.60 -17.59
N GLY A 537 -51.80 -27.80 -16.38
CA GLY A 537 -52.98 -28.65 -16.10
C GLY A 537 -52.62 -30.13 -15.94
N TRP A 538 -53.63 -30.98 -15.77
CA TRP A 538 -53.46 -32.42 -15.64
C TRP A 538 -53.01 -33.02 -16.97
N GLN A 539 -51.89 -33.77 -16.94
CA GLN A 539 -51.43 -34.56 -18.09
C GLN A 539 -51.76 -36.04 -17.84
N GLN A 540 -52.43 -36.63 -18.77
CA GLN A 540 -52.73 -38.09 -18.78
C GLN A 540 -51.53 -38.86 -19.33
#